data_ee6b9ca8e7dc5aecfc48b775bbea2d89
#
_entry.id   ee6b9ca8e7dc5aecfc48b775bbea2d89
#
_cell.length_a   1.000
_cell.length_b   1.000
_cell.length_c   1.000
_cell.angle_alpha   90.00
_cell.angle_beta   90.00
_cell.angle_gamma   90.00
#
_symmetry.space_group_name_H-M   'P 1'
#
loop_
_entity.id
_entity.type
_entity.pdbx_description
1 polymer ?
#
loop_
_entity_poly.entity_id
_entity_poly.type
_entity_poly.pdbx_seq_one_letter_code
_entity_poly.pdbx_strand_id
1 'polypeptide(L)'
;MEKTFVIVKPLGLQNALIEIMRALKSTGTIVVRRLVPVTQELISAHYTEHAGKDFFPSLVAYYGGQTVMALVLEGPDVVARLRATLGPSNPRNAAPGQLRRLVLEKFQDGQKGWRVIELVTSGVDNFVHASDSPEAAEREIALWFPGESF
;
A
#
# COMPACT_ATOMS: atom_id res chain seq x y z
N MET A 1 5.66 -21.18 3.53
CA MET A 1 5.24 -20.28 2.45
C MET A 1 5.63 -18.85 2.75
N GLU A 2 6.00 -18.13 1.73
CA GLU A 2 6.40 -16.73 1.87
C GLU A 2 5.18 -15.86 2.23
N LYS A 3 5.42 -14.83 3.03
CA LYS A 3 4.41 -13.84 3.39
C LYS A 3 4.84 -12.46 2.92
N THR A 4 3.86 -11.62 2.62
CA THR A 4 4.08 -10.21 2.31
C THR A 4 3.10 -9.35 3.09
N PHE A 5 3.53 -8.13 3.38
CA PHE A 5 2.71 -7.14 4.07
C PHE A 5 2.14 -6.15 3.06
N VAL A 6 0.88 -5.79 3.26
CA VAL A 6 0.15 -4.91 2.34
C VAL A 6 -0.59 -3.83 3.15
N ILE A 7 -0.56 -2.61 2.65
CA ILE A 7 -1.43 -1.54 3.12
C ILE A 7 -2.30 -1.08 1.95
N VAL A 8 -3.61 -1.11 2.12
CA VAL A 8 -4.50 -0.39 1.22
C VAL A 8 -4.59 1.03 1.75
N LYS A 9 -4.00 1.95 1.01
CA LYS A 9 -3.87 3.36 1.38
C LYS A 9 -5.21 4.09 1.25
N PRO A 10 -5.35 5.29 1.85
CA PRO A 10 -6.66 5.96 1.89
C PRO A 10 -7.35 6.12 0.54
N LEU A 11 -6.65 6.54 -0.51
CA LEU A 11 -7.27 6.69 -1.83
C LEU A 11 -7.77 5.36 -2.39
N GLY A 12 -6.97 4.29 -2.24
CA GLY A 12 -7.39 2.96 -2.67
C GLY A 12 -8.56 2.43 -1.86
N LEU A 13 -8.51 2.60 -0.55
CA LEU A 13 -9.55 2.12 0.36
C LEU A 13 -10.92 2.78 0.06
N GLN A 14 -10.91 4.08 -0.20
CA GLN A 14 -12.12 4.85 -0.41
C GLN A 14 -12.70 4.71 -1.82
N ASN A 15 -11.89 4.36 -2.82
CA ASN A 15 -12.30 4.46 -4.22
C ASN A 15 -12.19 3.17 -5.02
N ALA A 16 -11.39 2.19 -4.60
CA ALA A 16 -11.07 1.02 -5.42
C ALA A 16 -10.88 -0.27 -4.61
N LEU A 17 -11.55 -0.37 -3.46
CA LEU A 17 -11.36 -1.51 -2.56
C LEU A 17 -11.68 -2.84 -3.24
N ILE A 18 -12.75 -2.91 -4.03
CA ILE A 18 -13.16 -4.16 -4.69
C ILE A 18 -12.09 -4.61 -5.68
N GLU A 19 -11.60 -3.71 -6.52
CA GLU A 19 -10.56 -4.02 -7.51
C GLU A 19 -9.27 -4.45 -6.83
N ILE A 20 -8.89 -3.74 -5.77
CA ILE A 20 -7.68 -4.06 -5.00
C ILE A 20 -7.80 -5.44 -4.34
N MET A 21 -8.91 -5.72 -3.66
CA MET A 21 -9.10 -7.01 -3.00
C MET A 21 -9.12 -8.16 -4.00
N ARG A 22 -9.71 -7.96 -5.17
CA ARG A 22 -9.70 -8.96 -6.23
C ARG A 22 -8.27 -9.28 -6.69
N ALA A 23 -7.45 -8.27 -6.89
CA ALA A 23 -6.05 -8.43 -7.27
C ALA A 23 -5.24 -9.15 -6.18
N LEU A 24 -5.44 -8.78 -4.91
CA LEU A 24 -4.76 -9.43 -3.79
C LEU A 24 -5.12 -10.91 -3.70
N LYS A 25 -6.40 -11.22 -3.81
CA LYS A 25 -6.88 -12.62 -3.75
C LYS A 25 -6.37 -13.46 -4.91
N SER A 26 -6.14 -12.87 -6.06
CA SER A 26 -5.57 -13.58 -7.21
C SER A 26 -4.08 -13.85 -7.04
N THR A 27 -3.40 -13.13 -6.16
CA THR A 27 -1.95 -13.24 -5.94
C THR A 27 -1.60 -14.19 -4.81
N GLY A 28 -2.39 -14.21 -3.75
CA GLY A 28 -2.12 -15.06 -2.59
C GLY A 28 -3.33 -15.24 -1.70
N THR A 29 -3.15 -15.96 -0.60
CA THR A 29 -4.17 -16.16 0.41
C THR A 29 -4.09 -15.05 1.44
N ILE A 30 -5.20 -14.40 1.74
CA ILE A 30 -5.26 -13.39 2.80
C ILE A 30 -5.28 -14.12 4.14
N VAL A 31 -4.22 -13.94 4.92
CA VAL A 31 -4.08 -14.55 6.26
C VAL A 31 -4.80 -13.70 7.30
N VAL A 32 -4.65 -12.40 7.22
CA VAL A 32 -5.30 -11.45 8.12
C VAL A 32 -5.55 -10.14 7.38
N ARG A 33 -6.64 -9.48 7.72
CA ARG A 33 -6.91 -8.11 7.28
C ARG A 33 -7.52 -7.34 8.43
N ARG A 34 -7.13 -6.07 8.55
CA ARG A 34 -7.57 -5.24 9.67
C ARG A 34 -7.60 -3.78 9.25
N LEU A 35 -8.67 -3.08 9.59
CA LEU A 35 -8.71 -1.63 9.48
C LEU A 35 -7.91 -1.05 10.64
N VAL A 36 -6.98 -0.17 10.33
CA VAL A 36 -6.06 0.41 11.33
C VAL A 36 -6.14 1.93 11.27
N PRO A 37 -6.55 2.58 12.38
CA PRO A 37 -6.36 4.02 12.50
C PRO A 37 -4.87 4.30 12.67
N VAL A 38 -4.31 5.09 11.76
CA VAL A 38 -2.86 5.30 11.70
C VAL A 38 -2.46 6.39 12.69
N THR A 39 -1.48 6.07 13.55
CA THR A 39 -0.84 7.06 14.41
C THR A 39 0.42 7.61 13.73
N GLN A 40 0.85 8.79 14.17
CA GLN A 40 2.11 9.37 13.67
C GLN A 40 3.29 8.46 13.99
N GLU A 41 3.28 7.83 15.16
CA GLU A 41 4.34 6.90 15.59
C GLU A 41 4.42 5.69 14.67
N LEU A 42 3.28 5.10 14.34
CA LEU A 42 3.23 3.91 13.49
C LEU A 42 3.74 4.22 12.08
N ILE A 43 3.25 5.31 11.48
CA ILE A 43 3.66 5.64 10.10
C ILE A 43 5.12 6.10 10.05
N SER A 44 5.59 6.79 11.08
CA SER A 44 6.99 7.17 11.18
C SER A 44 7.90 5.95 11.26
N ALA A 45 7.52 4.95 12.04
CA ALA A 45 8.26 3.70 12.15
C ALA A 45 8.26 2.93 10.83
N HIS A 46 7.11 2.90 10.15
CA HIS A 46 6.98 2.23 8.85
C HIS A 46 7.91 2.83 7.80
N TYR A 47 8.01 4.16 7.75
CA TYR A 47 8.83 4.88 6.79
C TYR A 47 10.16 5.35 7.37
N THR A 48 10.69 4.65 8.37
CA THR A 48 11.95 5.03 9.05
C THR A 48 13.09 5.29 8.07
N GLU A 49 13.19 4.53 6.99
CA GLU A 49 14.24 4.71 5.97
C GLU A 49 14.16 6.07 5.27
N HIS A 50 13.01 6.75 5.35
CA HIS A 50 12.81 8.07 4.75
C HIS A 50 12.98 9.22 5.75
N ALA A 51 13.25 8.92 7.02
CA ALA A 51 13.48 9.93 8.03
C ALA A 51 14.67 10.83 7.62
N GLY A 52 14.49 12.13 7.72
CA GLY A 52 15.49 13.10 7.27
C GLY A 52 15.35 13.55 5.82
N LYS A 53 14.49 12.92 5.03
CA LYS A 53 14.18 13.40 3.68
C LYS A 53 13.11 14.49 3.75
N ASP A 54 13.14 15.41 2.79
CA ASP A 54 12.26 16.59 2.78
C ASP A 54 10.78 16.23 2.76
N PHE A 55 10.41 15.13 2.11
CA PHE A 55 9.01 14.71 1.99
C PHE A 55 8.49 13.97 3.23
N PHE A 56 9.36 13.57 4.15
CA PHE A 56 8.97 12.76 5.31
C PHE A 56 7.90 13.43 6.20
N PRO A 57 8.03 14.73 6.57
CA PRO A 57 7.00 15.38 7.37
C PRO A 57 5.63 15.39 6.71
N SER A 58 5.57 15.62 5.39
CA SER A 58 4.32 15.60 4.63
C SER A 58 3.70 14.21 4.61
N LEU A 59 4.52 13.17 4.50
CA LEU A 59 4.09 11.78 4.52
C LEU A 59 3.43 11.44 5.86
N VAL A 60 4.09 11.79 6.96
CA VAL A 60 3.57 11.56 8.31
C VAL A 60 2.27 12.34 8.53
N ALA A 61 2.23 13.60 8.10
CA ALA A 61 1.05 14.44 8.24
C ALA A 61 -0.15 13.90 7.44
N TYR A 62 0.10 13.37 6.25
CA TYR A 62 -0.96 12.80 5.43
C TYR A 62 -1.62 11.58 6.08
N TYR A 63 -0.83 10.66 6.59
CA TYR A 63 -1.34 9.39 7.14
C TYR A 63 -1.85 9.51 8.56
N GLY A 64 -1.29 10.41 9.36
CA GLY A 64 -1.70 10.56 10.75
C GLY A 64 -3.19 10.87 10.87
N GLY A 65 -3.94 10.06 11.61
CA GLY A 65 -5.38 10.21 11.79
C GLY A 65 -6.24 9.60 10.70
N GLN A 66 -5.65 9.07 9.64
CA GLN A 66 -6.40 8.35 8.60
C GLN A 66 -6.49 6.86 8.93
N THR A 67 -7.47 6.19 8.32
CA THR A 67 -7.62 4.74 8.42
C THR A 67 -7.13 4.08 7.15
N VAL A 68 -6.36 3.02 7.31
CA VAL A 68 -5.88 2.18 6.20
C VAL A 68 -6.30 0.74 6.47
N MET A 69 -6.20 -0.12 5.47
CA MET A 69 -6.36 -1.56 5.69
C MET A 69 -4.99 -2.21 5.63
N ALA A 70 -4.61 -2.90 6.69
CA ALA A 70 -3.37 -3.67 6.77
C ALA A 70 -3.70 -5.15 6.55
N LEU A 71 -2.89 -5.83 5.71
CA LEU A 71 -3.09 -7.24 5.39
C LEU A 71 -1.77 -7.99 5.37
N VAL A 72 -1.88 -9.30 5.60
CA VAL A 72 -0.79 -10.24 5.32
C VAL A 72 -1.30 -11.24 4.28
N LEU A 73 -0.54 -11.39 3.22
CA LEU A 73 -0.80 -12.40 2.19
C LEU A 73 0.27 -13.49 2.26
N GLU A 74 -0.13 -14.72 1.94
CA GLU A 74 0.76 -15.87 1.92
C GLU A 74 0.67 -16.57 0.57
N GLY A 75 1.80 -16.99 0.05
CA GLY A 75 1.86 -17.75 -1.20
C GLY A 75 3.29 -17.93 -1.70
N PRO A 76 3.48 -18.78 -2.72
CA PRO A 76 4.81 -18.97 -3.30
C PRO A 76 5.26 -17.69 -4.00
N ASP A 77 6.45 -17.21 -3.68
CA ASP A 77 7.03 -15.98 -4.23
C ASP A 77 6.08 -14.78 -4.17
N VAL A 78 5.27 -14.69 -3.13
CA VAL A 78 4.17 -13.72 -3.07
C VAL A 78 4.69 -12.28 -3.06
N VAL A 79 5.86 -12.02 -2.48
CA VAL A 79 6.45 -10.67 -2.48
C VAL A 79 6.66 -10.19 -3.92
N ALA A 80 7.41 -10.96 -4.72
CA ALA A 80 7.71 -10.59 -6.10
C ALA A 80 6.45 -10.58 -6.98
N ARG A 81 5.58 -11.56 -6.81
CA ARG A 81 4.37 -11.68 -7.63
C ARG A 81 3.41 -10.53 -7.37
N LEU A 82 3.25 -10.14 -6.12
CA LEU A 82 2.38 -9.01 -5.79
C LEU A 82 2.93 -7.71 -6.35
N ARG A 83 4.23 -7.47 -6.22
CA ARG A 83 4.83 -6.25 -6.77
C ARG A 83 4.66 -6.17 -8.29
N ALA A 84 4.77 -7.30 -8.99
CA ALA A 84 4.50 -7.36 -10.43
C ALA A 84 3.03 -7.06 -10.76
N THR A 85 2.12 -7.52 -9.92
CA THR A 85 0.68 -7.26 -10.08
C THR A 85 0.35 -5.77 -9.87
N LEU A 86 1.00 -5.14 -8.89
CA LEU A 86 0.76 -3.72 -8.58
C LEU A 86 1.34 -2.78 -9.64
N GLY A 87 2.53 -3.09 -10.13
CA GLY A 87 3.29 -2.20 -11.01
C GLY A 87 4.20 -1.25 -10.23
N PRO A 88 4.91 -0.36 -10.94
CA PRO A 88 5.87 0.56 -10.33
C PRO A 88 5.21 1.55 -9.36
N SER A 89 6.03 2.14 -8.49
CA SER A 89 5.58 3.05 -7.43
C SER A 89 4.78 4.24 -7.96
N ASN A 90 5.15 4.78 -9.10
CA ASN A 90 4.37 5.82 -9.76
C ASN A 90 3.31 5.16 -10.65
N PRO A 91 2.01 5.26 -10.31
CA PRO A 91 0.95 4.64 -11.10
C PRO A 91 0.93 5.08 -12.56
N ARG A 92 1.45 6.26 -12.87
CA ARG A 92 1.54 6.76 -14.26
C ARG A 92 2.47 5.90 -15.12
N ASN A 93 3.45 5.24 -14.49
CA ASN A 93 4.41 4.38 -15.17
C ASN A 93 3.96 2.93 -15.23
N ALA A 94 2.84 2.61 -14.59
CA ALA A 94 2.31 1.25 -14.60
C ALA A 94 1.76 0.89 -15.99
N ALA A 95 1.96 -0.36 -16.38
CA ALA A 95 1.47 -0.88 -17.65
C ALA A 95 -0.05 -1.14 -17.58
N PRO A 96 -0.74 -1.13 -18.73
CA PRO A 96 -2.14 -1.55 -18.76
C PRO A 96 -2.30 -2.92 -18.11
N GLY A 97 -3.32 -3.05 -17.26
CA GLY A 97 -3.59 -4.29 -16.53
C GLY A 97 -2.93 -4.38 -15.16
N GLN A 98 -1.89 -3.62 -14.89
CA GLN A 98 -1.34 -3.55 -13.54
C GLN A 98 -2.28 -2.75 -12.63
N LEU A 99 -2.38 -3.16 -11.37
CA LEU A 99 -3.40 -2.63 -10.44
C LEU A 99 -3.31 -1.11 -10.28
N ARG A 100 -2.11 -0.58 -10.10
CA ARG A 100 -1.94 0.87 -9.93
C ARG A 100 -2.43 1.66 -11.14
N ARG A 101 -2.28 1.10 -12.35
CA ARG A 101 -2.82 1.72 -13.56
C ARG A 101 -4.34 1.67 -13.59
N LEU A 102 -4.93 0.52 -13.27
CA LEU A 102 -6.37 0.36 -13.22
C LEU A 102 -7.02 1.33 -12.23
N VAL A 103 -6.42 1.48 -11.05
CA VAL A 103 -6.94 2.42 -10.05
C VAL A 103 -6.77 3.86 -10.51
N LEU A 104 -5.63 4.21 -11.09
CA LEU A 104 -5.39 5.56 -11.62
C LEU A 104 -6.44 5.95 -12.67
N GLU A 105 -6.81 5.06 -13.54
CA GLU A 105 -7.80 5.31 -14.58
C GLU A 105 -9.17 5.67 -14.02
N LYS A 106 -9.52 5.18 -12.85
CA LYS A 106 -10.77 5.56 -12.18
C LYS A 106 -10.82 7.04 -11.80
N PHE A 107 -9.66 7.65 -11.58
CA PHE A 107 -9.58 9.06 -11.23
C PHE A 107 -9.49 9.96 -12.45
N GLN A 108 -8.99 9.44 -13.57
CA GLN A 108 -8.87 10.21 -14.82
C GLN A 108 -10.24 10.56 -15.42
N ASP A 109 -11.20 9.67 -15.27
CA ASP A 109 -12.58 9.92 -15.73
C ASP A 109 -13.36 10.80 -14.77
N GLY A 110 -12.76 11.20 -13.68
CA GLY A 110 -13.48 11.80 -12.60
C GLY A 110 -13.03 13.20 -12.27
N GLN A 111 -13.78 13.74 -11.44
CA GLN A 111 -13.78 15.09 -10.95
C GLN A 111 -12.95 15.25 -9.69
N LYS A 112 -12.02 14.37 -9.45
CA LYS A 112 -11.25 14.32 -8.19
C LYS A 112 -10.05 15.26 -8.17
N GLY A 113 -9.79 15.90 -9.30
CA GLY A 113 -8.96 17.07 -9.37
C GLY A 113 -7.46 16.83 -9.21
N TRP A 114 -6.74 17.93 -9.29
CA TRP A 114 -5.30 18.01 -9.24
C TRP A 114 -4.70 17.48 -7.93
N ARG A 115 -5.46 17.51 -6.83
CA ARG A 115 -4.97 17.05 -5.52
C ARG A 115 -4.69 15.54 -5.53
N VAL A 116 -5.55 14.76 -6.16
CA VAL A 116 -5.33 13.32 -6.29
C VAL A 116 -4.08 13.06 -7.13
N ILE A 117 -3.94 13.76 -8.24
CA ILE A 117 -2.78 13.63 -9.11
C ILE A 117 -1.49 14.00 -8.37
N GLU A 118 -1.53 15.03 -7.54
CA GLU A 118 -0.39 15.44 -6.73
C GLU A 118 0.01 14.36 -5.73
N LEU A 119 -0.95 13.80 -4.98
CA LEU A 119 -0.69 12.72 -4.04
C LEU A 119 -0.09 11.49 -4.71
N VAL A 120 -0.65 11.12 -5.86
CA VAL A 120 -0.19 9.97 -6.65
C VAL A 120 1.21 10.21 -7.21
N THR A 121 1.44 11.37 -7.81
CA THR A 121 2.71 11.70 -8.47
C THR A 121 3.85 11.84 -7.47
N SER A 122 3.57 12.40 -6.29
CA SER A 122 4.56 12.54 -5.22
C SER A 122 4.88 11.21 -4.53
N GLY A 123 4.08 10.16 -4.77
CA GLY A 123 4.25 8.87 -4.12
C GLY A 123 3.67 8.79 -2.71
N VAL A 124 3.05 9.85 -2.23
CA VAL A 124 2.44 9.87 -0.89
C VAL A 124 1.30 8.86 -0.81
N ASP A 125 0.43 8.84 -1.82
CA ASP A 125 -0.63 7.83 -1.91
C ASP A 125 -0.73 7.26 -3.32
N ASN A 126 -0.07 6.13 -3.52
CA ASN A 126 -0.12 5.36 -4.76
C ASN A 126 -0.98 4.11 -4.62
N PHE A 127 -2.01 4.19 -3.79
CA PHE A 127 -3.11 3.27 -3.59
C PHE A 127 -2.80 2.05 -2.73
N VAL A 128 -1.67 1.39 -2.92
CA VAL A 128 -1.31 0.17 -2.22
C VAL A 128 0.18 0.15 -1.94
N HIS A 129 0.54 -0.18 -0.71
CA HIS A 129 1.91 -0.54 -0.34
C HIS A 129 2.03 -2.05 -0.33
N ALA A 130 3.13 -2.56 -0.83
CA ALA A 130 3.52 -3.96 -0.67
C ALA A 130 5.00 -4.02 -0.31
N SER A 131 5.37 -4.96 0.54
CA SER A 131 6.76 -5.16 0.94
C SER A 131 7.65 -5.39 -0.28
N ASP A 132 8.86 -4.81 -0.26
CA ASP A 132 9.80 -4.90 -1.38
C ASP A 132 10.72 -6.12 -1.31
N SER A 133 10.73 -6.82 -0.17
CA SER A 133 11.54 -8.02 0.05
C SER A 133 10.94 -8.87 1.15
N PRO A 134 11.32 -10.16 1.26
CA PRO A 134 10.89 -10.99 2.39
C PRO A 134 11.33 -10.41 3.74
N GLU A 135 12.50 -9.80 3.81
CA GLU A 135 13.02 -9.17 5.03
C GLU A 135 12.19 -7.95 5.43
N ALA A 136 11.84 -7.12 4.45
CA ALA A 136 10.95 -5.98 4.70
C ALA A 136 9.57 -6.46 5.15
N ALA A 137 9.05 -7.53 4.56
CA ALA A 137 7.76 -8.11 4.95
C ALA A 137 7.77 -8.54 6.41
N GLU A 138 8.82 -9.23 6.85
CA GLU A 138 8.96 -9.68 8.23
C GLU A 138 8.95 -8.49 9.20
N ARG A 139 9.73 -7.46 8.91
CA ARG A 139 9.80 -6.25 9.72
C ARG A 139 8.45 -5.52 9.77
N GLU A 140 7.79 -5.38 8.63
CA GLU A 140 6.53 -4.65 8.54
C GLU A 140 5.39 -5.41 9.24
N ILE A 141 5.34 -6.72 9.09
CA ILE A 141 4.35 -7.55 9.79
C ILE A 141 4.52 -7.40 11.31
N ALA A 142 5.76 -7.48 11.81
CA ALA A 142 6.03 -7.33 13.24
C ALA A 142 5.63 -5.94 13.76
N LEU A 143 5.79 -4.91 12.93
CA LEU A 143 5.44 -3.53 13.30
C LEU A 143 3.92 -3.32 13.35
N TRP A 144 3.20 -3.83 12.35
CA TRP A 144 1.76 -3.59 12.22
C TRP A 144 0.90 -4.59 13.00
N PHE A 145 1.43 -5.77 13.27
CA PHE A 145 0.75 -6.83 14.02
C PHE A 145 1.64 -7.31 15.17
N PRO A 146 1.99 -6.42 16.11
CA PRO A 146 2.94 -6.78 17.19
C PRO A 146 2.42 -7.92 18.04
N GLY A 147 3.28 -8.91 18.29
CA GLY A 147 2.96 -10.06 19.14
C GLY A 147 2.07 -11.11 18.48
N GLU A 148 1.68 -10.92 17.23
CA GLU A 148 0.84 -11.89 16.52
C GLU A 148 1.70 -12.79 15.62
N SER A 149 1.25 -14.02 15.47
CA SER A 149 1.88 -15.03 14.61
C SER A 149 0.88 -15.50 13.57
N PHE A 150 1.35 -15.66 12.34
CA PHE A 150 0.51 -16.10 11.23
C PHE A 150 1.09 -17.28 10.48
#